data_246f32b0a5db6006bfbfd7eb10c987f9
#
_entry.id   246f32b0a5db6006bfbfd7eb10c987f9
#
_cell.length_a   1.000
_cell.length_b   1.000
_cell.length_c   1.000
_cell.angle_alpha   90.00
_cell.angle_beta   90.00
_cell.angle_gamma   90.00
#
_symmetry.space_group_name_H-M   'P 1'
#
loop_
_entity.id
_entity.type
_entity.pdbx_description
1 polymer ?
#
loop_
_entity_poly.entity_id
_entity_poly.type
_entity_poly.pdbx_seq_one_letter_code
_entity_poly.pdbx_strand_id
1 'polypeptide(L)'
;MTDRGNTMNGEMYQICCIVAAAKKALQDGTDISYTPSEYVFRTEFSFLPEKEPFIQKVFTAYNVEDWFEHCKQKKLLDIKFLAPVSVSDRKVLGFTNTSQSSIVCFYEGGKVTYFTARWEFDPTRKWTVWYTENEWPDPPSGKPDFEDHTEDFSGVLEKIKELALQLGFEYFAQVFQDAWDLLNDRKEVTNVDKLALPPQSLPAKDKQMFAAASKADVFGAMGSWNDGPPYMAHEKGLDAEYDQLSAELLKNIRLAVLYAVNEW
;
A
#
# COMPACT_ATOMS: atom_id res chain seq x y z
N MET A 1 -16.54 15.87 15.98
CA MET A 1 -15.84 15.56 14.72
C MET A 1 -14.99 14.34 15.02
N THR A 2 -15.39 13.18 14.53
CA THR A 2 -14.59 11.96 14.67
C THR A 2 -13.35 12.13 13.80
N ASP A 3 -12.20 12.06 14.45
CA ASP A 3 -10.87 12.03 13.84
C ASP A 3 -10.83 10.88 12.81
N ARG A 4 -11.14 11.19 11.56
CA ARG A 4 -10.88 10.29 10.44
C ARG A 4 -9.41 10.49 10.11
N GLY A 5 -8.55 9.74 10.83
CA GLY A 5 -7.14 9.74 10.58
C GLY A 5 -6.87 9.56 9.08
N ASN A 6 -6.05 10.42 8.50
CA ASN A 6 -5.51 10.24 7.18
C ASN A 6 -4.65 8.98 7.20
N THR A 7 -5.07 7.97 6.46
CA THR A 7 -4.42 6.66 6.44
C THR A 7 -4.34 6.16 5.02
N MET A 8 -3.31 5.37 4.76
CA MET A 8 -3.13 4.65 3.51
C MET A 8 -4.42 3.97 3.03
N ASN A 9 -4.65 3.95 1.73
CA ASN A 9 -5.79 3.25 1.12
C ASN A 9 -5.87 1.81 1.63
N GLY A 10 -7.06 1.40 2.11
CA GLY A 10 -7.27 0.11 2.78
C GLY A 10 -6.96 -1.12 1.91
N GLU A 11 -7.15 -1.03 0.57
CA GLU A 11 -6.76 -2.08 -0.37
C GLU A 11 -5.24 -2.24 -0.41
N MET A 12 -4.51 -1.14 -0.58
CA MET A 12 -3.05 -1.15 -0.59
C MET A 12 -2.49 -1.67 0.73
N TYR A 13 -3.04 -1.22 1.85
CA TYR A 13 -2.65 -1.67 3.18
C TYR A 13 -2.83 -3.19 3.35
N GLN A 14 -3.99 -3.73 2.96
CA GLN A 14 -4.23 -5.18 3.05
C GLN A 14 -3.24 -5.97 2.21
N ILE A 15 -2.97 -5.54 0.97
CA ILE A 15 -1.99 -6.18 0.09
C ILE A 15 -0.59 -6.15 0.72
N CYS A 16 -0.17 -5.03 1.28
CA CYS A 16 1.10 -4.92 2.00
C CYS A 16 1.19 -5.90 3.18
N CYS A 17 0.12 -6.04 3.95
CA CYS A 17 0.07 -7.00 5.07
C CYS A 17 0.18 -8.45 4.59
N ILE A 18 -0.51 -8.81 3.51
CA ILE A 18 -0.47 -10.17 2.93
C ILE A 18 0.93 -10.46 2.39
N VAL A 19 1.51 -9.54 1.61
CA VAL A 19 2.84 -9.71 1.01
C VAL A 19 3.92 -9.82 2.09
N ALA A 20 3.91 -8.94 3.10
CA ALA A 20 4.86 -8.99 4.20
C ALA A 20 4.76 -10.29 5.01
N ALA A 21 3.54 -10.78 5.28
CA ALA A 21 3.34 -12.06 5.98
C ALA A 21 3.83 -13.25 5.15
N ALA A 22 3.51 -13.29 3.85
CA ALA A 22 3.92 -14.35 2.95
C ALA A 22 5.44 -14.36 2.73
N LYS A 23 6.07 -13.19 2.55
CA LYS A 23 7.51 -13.06 2.41
C LYS A 23 8.24 -13.57 3.64
N LYS A 24 7.79 -13.17 4.85
CA LYS A 24 8.35 -13.67 6.09
C LYS A 24 8.23 -15.20 6.21
N ALA A 25 7.07 -15.76 5.90
CA ALA A 25 6.84 -17.20 5.94
C ALA A 25 7.75 -17.97 4.96
N LEU A 26 7.99 -17.40 3.74
CA LEU A 26 8.94 -17.98 2.77
C LEU A 26 10.39 -17.95 3.29
N GLN A 27 10.82 -16.84 3.88
CA GLN A 27 12.18 -16.70 4.42
C GLN A 27 12.43 -17.62 5.61
N ASP A 28 11.46 -17.74 6.51
CA ASP A 28 11.57 -18.56 7.73
C ASP A 28 11.30 -20.05 7.46
N GLY A 29 10.74 -20.41 6.29
CA GLY A 29 10.29 -21.76 5.98
C GLY A 29 9.12 -22.22 6.86
N THR A 30 8.24 -21.29 7.29
CA THR A 30 7.14 -21.54 8.21
C THR A 30 5.77 -21.38 7.52
N ASP A 31 4.71 -21.68 8.24
CA ASP A 31 3.36 -21.33 7.84
C ASP A 31 3.18 -19.82 7.91
N ILE A 32 2.28 -19.29 7.04
CA ILE A 32 1.97 -17.86 7.04
C ILE A 32 1.16 -17.49 8.29
N SER A 33 1.52 -16.37 8.89
CA SER A 33 0.77 -15.76 9.99
C SER A 33 0.18 -14.44 9.52
N TYR A 34 -1.12 -14.42 9.27
CA TYR A 34 -1.87 -13.25 8.83
C TYR A 34 -3.10 -13.02 9.70
N THR A 35 -3.33 -11.78 10.09
CA THR A 35 -4.56 -11.39 10.81
C THR A 35 -5.35 -10.42 9.95
N PRO A 36 -6.55 -10.77 9.50
CA PRO A 36 -7.39 -9.87 8.72
C PRO A 36 -7.81 -8.65 9.55
N SER A 37 -8.02 -7.53 8.88
CA SER A 37 -8.61 -6.34 9.48
C SER A 37 -10.01 -6.66 10.03
N GLU A 38 -10.38 -6.06 11.17
CA GLU A 38 -11.74 -6.17 11.74
C GLU A 38 -12.85 -5.68 10.80
N TYR A 39 -12.52 -4.93 9.77
CA TYR A 39 -13.45 -4.42 8.75
C TYR A 39 -13.64 -5.39 7.58
N VAL A 40 -12.81 -6.43 7.47
CA VAL A 40 -12.89 -7.44 6.41
C VAL A 40 -13.58 -8.67 6.95
N PHE A 41 -14.70 -9.04 6.33
CA PHE A 41 -15.45 -10.23 6.65
C PHE A 41 -14.82 -11.48 6.02
N ARG A 42 -14.38 -11.35 4.76
CA ARG A 42 -13.89 -12.49 3.97
C ARG A 42 -12.89 -12.05 2.91
N THR A 43 -11.88 -12.88 2.70
CA THR A 43 -10.90 -12.73 1.62
C THR A 43 -10.87 -14.02 0.82
N GLU A 44 -11.04 -13.94 -0.49
CA GLU A 44 -11.04 -15.08 -1.41
C GLU A 44 -10.01 -14.87 -2.52
N PHE A 45 -9.37 -15.96 -2.96
CA PHE A 45 -8.40 -15.95 -4.04
C PHE A 45 -8.81 -16.95 -5.11
N SER A 46 -9.15 -16.47 -6.30
CA SER A 46 -9.45 -17.29 -7.46
C SER A 46 -8.20 -17.43 -8.31
N PHE A 47 -7.76 -18.66 -8.51
CA PHE A 47 -6.58 -18.98 -9.30
C PHE A 47 -6.91 -19.15 -10.78
N LEU A 48 -5.90 -19.04 -11.63
CA LEU A 48 -6.03 -19.36 -13.05
C LEU A 48 -6.47 -20.83 -13.23
N PRO A 49 -7.34 -21.10 -14.21
CA PRO A 49 -7.78 -22.47 -14.50
C PRO A 49 -6.58 -23.37 -14.82
N GLU A 50 -6.53 -24.52 -14.21
CA GLU A 50 -5.59 -25.57 -14.63
C GLU A 50 -6.03 -26.13 -15.98
N LYS A 51 -5.08 -26.18 -16.94
CA LYS A 51 -5.33 -26.72 -18.29
C LYS A 51 -5.34 -28.26 -18.22
N GLU A 52 -6.44 -28.82 -17.80
CA GLU A 52 -6.70 -30.26 -18.02
C GLU A 52 -7.42 -30.48 -19.35
N PRO A 53 -7.20 -31.64 -20.05
CA PRO A 53 -7.71 -31.83 -21.41
C PRO A 53 -9.24 -31.77 -21.57
N PHE A 54 -10.01 -31.91 -20.47
CA PHE A 54 -11.47 -32.01 -20.53
C PHE A 54 -12.23 -31.22 -19.48
N ILE A 55 -11.54 -30.62 -18.47
CA ILE A 55 -12.20 -29.90 -17.39
C ILE A 55 -11.36 -28.68 -17.01
N GLN A 56 -11.95 -27.50 -17.10
CA GLN A 56 -11.37 -26.30 -16.48
C GLN A 56 -11.74 -26.29 -15.00
N LYS A 57 -10.81 -26.70 -14.14
CA LYS A 57 -10.99 -26.61 -12.69
C LYS A 57 -10.34 -25.33 -12.18
N VAL A 58 -11.15 -24.43 -11.64
CA VAL A 58 -10.68 -23.24 -10.94
C VAL A 58 -10.55 -23.58 -9.46
N PHE A 59 -9.35 -23.42 -8.91
CA PHE A 59 -9.16 -23.49 -7.47
C PHE A 59 -9.47 -22.12 -6.84
N THR A 60 -10.18 -22.14 -5.71
CA THR A 60 -10.47 -20.94 -4.91
C THR A 60 -10.02 -21.17 -3.47
N ALA A 61 -9.14 -20.33 -2.97
CA ALA A 61 -8.81 -20.27 -1.55
C ALA A 61 -9.72 -19.27 -0.83
N TYR A 62 -10.18 -19.60 0.36
CA TYR A 62 -11.14 -18.79 1.11
C TYR A 62 -10.51 -18.01 2.27
N ASN A 63 -9.19 -18.04 2.37
CA ASN A 63 -8.37 -17.30 3.32
C ASN A 63 -6.95 -17.17 2.78
N VAL A 64 -6.11 -16.38 3.47
CA VAL A 64 -4.72 -16.13 3.09
C VAL A 64 -3.84 -17.37 3.29
N GLU A 65 -4.14 -18.19 4.28
CA GLU A 65 -3.42 -19.42 4.61
C GLU A 65 -3.55 -20.45 3.48
N ASP A 66 -4.76 -20.74 3.03
CA ASP A 66 -5.03 -21.66 1.92
C ASP A 66 -4.45 -21.16 0.60
N TRP A 67 -4.53 -19.85 0.36
CA TRP A 67 -3.90 -19.19 -0.80
C TRP A 67 -2.39 -19.39 -0.80
N PHE A 68 -1.74 -19.12 0.31
CA PHE A 68 -0.29 -19.23 0.42
C PHE A 68 0.18 -20.68 0.27
N GLU A 69 -0.53 -21.62 0.90
CA GLU A 69 -0.23 -23.05 0.77
C GLU A 69 -0.34 -23.52 -0.69
N HIS A 70 -1.37 -23.08 -1.40
CA HIS A 70 -1.53 -23.41 -2.82
C HIS A 70 -0.41 -22.78 -3.67
N CYS A 71 0.03 -21.56 -3.37
CA CYS A 71 1.19 -20.95 -4.03
C CYS A 71 2.49 -21.74 -3.76
N LYS A 72 2.72 -22.22 -2.53
CA LYS A 72 3.86 -23.09 -2.21
C LYS A 72 3.82 -24.39 -2.99
N GLN A 73 2.67 -25.03 -3.12
CA GLN A 73 2.51 -26.24 -3.94
C GLN A 73 2.85 -26.02 -5.41
N LYS A 74 2.61 -24.81 -5.92
CA LYS A 74 3.02 -24.35 -7.26
C LYS A 74 4.49 -23.89 -7.35
N LYS A 75 5.29 -24.11 -6.32
CA LYS A 75 6.70 -23.73 -6.25
C LYS A 75 6.93 -22.22 -6.26
N LEU A 76 6.20 -21.50 -5.42
CA LEU A 76 6.43 -20.08 -5.16
C LEU A 76 7.87 -19.87 -4.65
N LEU A 77 8.61 -18.99 -5.32
CA LEU A 77 9.99 -18.64 -4.97
C LEU A 77 10.07 -17.29 -4.26
N ASP A 78 9.21 -16.37 -4.64
CA ASP A 78 9.20 -15.02 -4.09
C ASP A 78 7.85 -14.34 -4.32
N ILE A 79 7.62 -13.27 -3.56
CA ILE A 79 6.42 -12.48 -3.64
C ILE A 79 6.75 -11.00 -3.47
N LYS A 80 6.15 -10.14 -4.28
CA LYS A 80 6.34 -8.70 -4.18
C LYS A 80 5.01 -7.95 -4.24
N PHE A 81 4.97 -6.82 -3.55
CA PHE A 81 3.95 -5.81 -3.67
C PHE A 81 4.31 -4.89 -4.84
N LEU A 82 3.38 -4.65 -5.77
CA LEU A 82 3.53 -3.62 -6.80
C LEU A 82 2.37 -2.64 -6.78
N ALA A 83 2.69 -1.36 -6.96
CA ALA A 83 1.73 -0.28 -7.13
C ALA A 83 2.33 0.81 -8.02
N PRO A 84 1.49 1.57 -8.77
CA PRO A 84 1.98 2.72 -9.53
C PRO A 84 2.51 3.80 -8.58
N VAL A 85 3.66 4.37 -8.91
CA VAL A 85 4.30 5.44 -8.12
C VAL A 85 3.71 6.82 -8.41
N SER A 86 2.95 6.96 -9.50
CA SER A 86 2.26 8.18 -9.88
C SER A 86 0.85 7.89 -10.34
N VAL A 87 -0.06 8.84 -10.15
CA VAL A 87 -1.42 8.82 -10.67
C VAL A 87 -1.66 10.09 -11.46
N SER A 88 -2.43 10.00 -12.55
CA SER A 88 -2.73 11.13 -13.43
C SER A 88 -3.58 12.21 -12.74
N ASP A 89 -4.45 11.81 -11.83
CA ASP A 89 -5.29 12.69 -11.04
C ASP A 89 -5.36 12.25 -9.58
N ARG A 90 -4.70 12.99 -8.68
CA ARG A 90 -4.70 12.72 -7.24
C ARG A 90 -6.09 12.80 -6.60
N LYS A 91 -7.01 13.59 -7.18
CA LYS A 91 -8.38 13.76 -6.66
C LYS A 91 -9.17 12.46 -6.72
N VAL A 92 -8.86 11.60 -7.70
CA VAL A 92 -9.52 10.29 -7.87
C VAL A 92 -9.22 9.36 -6.70
N LEU A 93 -8.09 9.49 -6.02
CA LEU A 93 -7.70 8.62 -4.89
C LEU A 93 -8.72 8.65 -3.73
N GLY A 94 -9.45 9.76 -3.56
CA GLY A 94 -10.47 9.88 -2.53
C GLY A 94 -11.82 9.23 -2.90
N PHE A 95 -12.02 8.85 -4.16
CA PHE A 95 -13.31 8.37 -4.68
C PHE A 95 -13.24 6.95 -5.25
N THR A 96 -12.07 6.37 -5.35
CA THR A 96 -11.86 5.00 -5.85
C THR A 96 -11.46 4.07 -4.73
N ASN A 97 -12.00 2.86 -4.76
CA ASN A 97 -11.62 1.80 -3.84
C ASN A 97 -10.45 0.96 -4.38
N THR A 98 -9.85 1.39 -5.49
CA THR A 98 -8.73 0.67 -6.09
C THR A 98 -7.47 1.51 -6.09
N SER A 99 -6.42 0.96 -5.49
CA SER A 99 -5.08 1.54 -5.47
C SER A 99 -4.27 1.15 -6.71
N GLN A 100 -4.80 0.32 -7.60
CA GLN A 100 -4.08 -0.36 -8.69
C GLN A 100 -2.88 -1.19 -8.16
N SER A 101 -2.96 -1.61 -6.91
CA SER A 101 -1.94 -2.44 -6.26
C SER A 101 -2.14 -3.90 -6.60
N SER A 102 -1.05 -4.67 -6.60
CA SER A 102 -1.08 -6.10 -6.91
C SER A 102 -0.14 -6.90 -6.02
N ILE A 103 -0.53 -8.15 -5.76
CA ILE A 103 0.36 -9.18 -5.22
C ILE A 103 1.00 -9.88 -6.41
N VAL A 104 2.31 -9.83 -6.54
CA VAL A 104 3.03 -10.49 -7.65
C VAL A 104 3.78 -11.70 -7.13
N CYS A 105 3.54 -12.83 -7.75
CA CYS A 105 4.09 -14.14 -7.37
C CYS A 105 5.08 -14.64 -8.43
N PHE A 106 6.30 -14.98 -7.99
CA PHE A 106 7.38 -15.51 -8.81
C PHE A 106 7.55 -16.99 -8.53
N TYR A 107 7.40 -17.83 -9.56
CA TYR A 107 7.46 -19.28 -9.42
C TYR A 107 8.68 -19.90 -10.09
N GLU A 108 8.98 -21.14 -9.69
CA GLU A 108 10.01 -21.95 -10.37
C GLU A 108 9.72 -22.04 -11.89
N GLY A 109 10.79 -22.03 -12.71
CA GLY A 109 10.66 -22.04 -14.17
C GLY A 109 10.36 -20.66 -14.79
N GLY A 110 10.41 -19.58 -14.03
CA GLY A 110 10.27 -18.21 -14.54
C GLY A 110 8.81 -17.76 -14.76
N LYS A 111 7.83 -18.56 -14.34
CA LYS A 111 6.43 -18.14 -14.38
C LYS A 111 6.19 -17.01 -13.39
N VAL A 112 5.49 -15.96 -13.84
CA VAL A 112 5.04 -14.84 -13.00
C VAL A 112 3.53 -14.68 -13.13
N THR A 113 2.85 -14.55 -12.01
CA THR A 113 1.42 -14.19 -11.98
C THR A 113 1.21 -13.04 -11.00
N TYR A 114 0.07 -12.38 -11.11
CA TYR A 114 -0.30 -11.34 -10.16
C TYR A 114 -1.77 -11.42 -9.79
N PHE A 115 -2.09 -11.02 -8.56
CA PHE A 115 -3.45 -10.95 -8.08
C PHE A 115 -3.89 -9.48 -7.98
N THR A 116 -5.07 -9.19 -8.52
CA THR A 116 -5.76 -7.91 -8.39
C THR A 116 -6.98 -8.06 -7.48
N ALA A 117 -7.25 -7.05 -6.65
CA ALA A 117 -8.34 -7.06 -5.70
C ALA A 117 -9.61 -6.40 -6.26
N ARG A 118 -10.77 -6.93 -5.86
CA ARG A 118 -12.08 -6.29 -5.97
C ARG A 118 -12.72 -6.26 -4.59
N TRP A 119 -13.14 -5.09 -4.16
CA TRP A 119 -13.75 -4.87 -2.86
C TRP A 119 -15.24 -4.61 -3.01
N GLU A 120 -16.04 -5.28 -2.19
CA GLU A 120 -17.48 -5.06 -2.11
C GLU A 120 -17.92 -4.92 -0.65
N PHE A 121 -18.67 -3.85 -0.36
CA PHE A 121 -19.17 -3.58 0.98
C PHE A 121 -20.59 -4.10 1.13
N ASP A 122 -20.81 -4.90 2.17
CA ASP A 122 -22.13 -5.32 2.63
C ASP A 122 -22.36 -4.72 4.04
N PRO A 123 -23.43 -3.92 4.25
CA PRO A 123 -23.68 -3.30 5.55
C PRO A 123 -23.83 -4.27 6.70
N THR A 124 -24.23 -5.53 6.42
CA THR A 124 -24.44 -6.56 7.43
C THR A 124 -23.20 -7.44 7.66
N ARG A 125 -22.28 -7.49 6.69
CA ARG A 125 -21.12 -8.40 6.67
C ARG A 125 -19.79 -7.72 6.58
N LYS A 126 -19.73 -6.39 6.46
CA LYS A 126 -18.50 -5.62 6.23
C LYS A 126 -17.93 -5.83 4.81
N TRP A 127 -16.60 -5.72 4.62
CA TRP A 127 -15.96 -5.86 3.32
C TRP A 127 -15.70 -7.33 2.97
N THR A 128 -16.07 -7.74 1.77
CA THR A 128 -15.58 -8.96 1.12
C THR A 128 -14.58 -8.56 0.05
N VAL A 129 -13.44 -9.24 0.02
CA VAL A 129 -12.34 -8.95 -0.91
C VAL A 129 -12.07 -10.19 -1.75
N TRP A 130 -12.16 -10.02 -3.07
CA TRP A 130 -11.83 -11.06 -4.04
C TRP A 130 -10.52 -10.70 -4.74
N TYR A 131 -9.56 -11.60 -4.66
CA TYR A 131 -8.33 -11.55 -5.42
C TYR A 131 -8.43 -12.49 -6.61
N THR A 132 -8.16 -11.98 -7.81
CA THR A 132 -8.17 -12.77 -9.05
C THR A 132 -6.75 -12.88 -9.58
N GLU A 133 -6.28 -14.13 -9.80
CA GLU A 133 -4.99 -14.39 -10.42
C GLU A 133 -5.04 -14.05 -11.91
N ASN A 134 -4.01 -13.37 -12.39
CA ASN A 134 -3.78 -13.02 -13.78
C ASN A 134 -2.39 -13.51 -14.20
N GLU A 135 -2.26 -13.97 -15.42
CA GLU A 135 -0.96 -14.30 -15.99
C GLU A 135 -0.23 -13.01 -16.41
N TRP A 136 1.08 -12.98 -16.19
CA TRP A 136 1.94 -11.93 -16.72
C TRP A 136 2.73 -12.54 -17.89
N PRO A 137 2.24 -12.37 -19.15
CA PRO A 137 2.76 -13.14 -20.29
C PRO A 137 4.16 -12.72 -20.72
N ASP A 138 4.54 -11.47 -20.45
CA ASP A 138 5.86 -10.92 -20.76
C ASP A 138 6.41 -10.14 -19.55
N PRO A 139 6.76 -10.85 -18.47
CA PRO A 139 7.29 -10.21 -17.29
C PRO A 139 8.69 -9.63 -17.56
N PRO A 140 9.07 -8.54 -16.88
CA PRO A 140 10.42 -8.02 -16.99
C PRO A 140 11.44 -9.10 -16.60
N SER A 141 12.61 -9.05 -17.21
CA SER A 141 13.69 -9.98 -16.89
C SER A 141 14.18 -9.74 -15.46
N GLY A 142 13.96 -10.72 -14.59
CA GLY A 142 14.29 -10.64 -13.16
C GLY A 142 13.14 -10.10 -12.31
N LYS A 143 13.40 -10.03 -11.01
CA LYS A 143 12.49 -9.45 -10.05
C LYS A 143 12.76 -7.94 -9.96
N PRO A 144 11.73 -7.09 -9.84
CA PRO A 144 11.96 -5.66 -9.63
C PRO A 144 12.64 -5.42 -8.27
N ASP A 145 13.68 -4.58 -8.28
CA ASP A 145 14.33 -4.08 -7.07
C ASP A 145 13.91 -2.63 -6.85
N PHE A 146 13.82 -2.23 -5.59
CA PHE A 146 13.40 -0.89 -5.20
C PHE A 146 14.50 -0.20 -4.41
N GLU A 147 14.83 1.02 -4.80
CA GLU A 147 15.86 1.83 -4.16
C GLU A 147 15.33 2.51 -2.89
N ASP A 148 16.23 2.77 -1.95
CA ASP A 148 15.95 3.55 -0.73
C ASP A 148 15.91 5.05 -1.08
N HIS A 149 14.73 5.66 -1.00
CA HIS A 149 14.49 7.07 -1.24
C HIS A 149 14.24 7.88 0.04
N THR A 150 14.78 7.45 1.18
CA THR A 150 14.56 8.10 2.50
C THR A 150 14.94 9.58 2.47
N GLU A 151 16.07 9.95 1.85
CA GLU A 151 16.52 11.34 1.78
C GLU A 151 15.57 12.21 0.96
N ASP A 152 15.13 11.75 -0.21
CA ASP A 152 14.17 12.46 -1.06
C ASP A 152 12.83 12.64 -0.32
N PHE A 153 12.36 11.58 0.34
CA PHE A 153 11.11 11.62 1.09
C PHE A 153 11.20 12.59 2.28
N SER A 154 12.30 12.58 3.03
CA SER A 154 12.55 13.53 4.11
C SER A 154 12.51 14.97 3.61
N GLY A 155 13.21 15.26 2.49
CA GLY A 155 13.24 16.59 1.89
C GLY A 155 11.87 17.08 1.40
N VAL A 156 11.05 16.19 0.84
CA VAL A 156 9.68 16.55 0.43
C VAL A 156 8.79 16.83 1.63
N LEU A 157 8.89 16.04 2.70
CA LEU A 157 8.11 16.26 3.94
C LEU A 157 8.41 17.63 4.57
N GLU A 158 9.68 18.08 4.55
CA GLU A 158 10.04 19.42 5.03
C GLU A 158 9.41 20.52 4.17
N LYS A 159 9.53 20.43 2.85
CA LYS A 159 9.00 21.44 1.92
C LYS A 159 7.48 21.54 1.98
N ILE A 160 6.77 20.41 1.97
CA ILE A 160 5.30 20.43 1.98
C ILE A 160 4.74 20.86 3.34
N LYS A 161 5.47 20.59 4.44
CA LYS A 161 5.15 21.16 5.76
C LYS A 161 5.19 22.70 5.72
N GLU A 162 6.24 23.29 5.15
CA GLU A 162 6.33 24.74 5.03
C GLU A 162 5.22 25.32 4.14
N LEU A 163 4.90 24.63 3.02
CA LEU A 163 3.76 25.01 2.19
C LEU A 163 2.44 24.94 2.96
N ALA A 164 2.22 23.90 3.76
CA ALA A 164 1.01 23.78 4.58
C ALA A 164 0.85 24.97 5.55
N LEU A 165 1.93 25.41 6.19
CA LEU A 165 1.94 26.61 7.04
C LEU A 165 1.63 27.88 6.24
N GLN A 166 2.24 28.06 5.06
CA GLN A 166 1.97 29.21 4.19
C GLN A 166 0.52 29.27 3.75
N LEU A 167 -0.10 28.11 3.51
CA LEU A 167 -1.51 28.00 3.14
C LEU A 167 -2.48 28.20 4.34
N GLY A 168 -1.98 28.13 5.59
CA GLY A 168 -2.76 28.25 6.82
C GLY A 168 -3.37 26.93 7.30
N PHE A 169 -2.78 25.81 6.94
CA PHE A 169 -3.21 24.46 7.35
C PHE A 169 -2.24 23.84 8.36
N GLU A 170 -2.24 24.37 9.58
CA GLU A 170 -1.38 23.91 10.68
C GLU A 170 -1.54 22.41 10.98
N TYR A 171 -2.77 21.87 10.84
CA TYR A 171 -3.03 20.45 11.02
C TYR A 171 -2.20 19.59 10.05
N PHE A 172 -2.19 19.92 8.75
CA PHE A 172 -1.39 19.17 7.78
C PHE A 172 0.11 19.37 7.99
N ALA A 173 0.53 20.57 8.39
CA ALA A 173 1.92 20.81 8.75
C ALA A 173 2.38 19.91 9.88
N GLN A 174 1.53 19.69 10.90
CA GLN A 174 1.81 18.77 11.99
C GLN A 174 1.83 17.30 11.52
N VAL A 175 0.93 16.92 10.63
CA VAL A 175 0.92 15.57 10.01
C VAL A 175 2.23 15.29 9.27
N PHE A 176 2.72 16.25 8.47
CA PHE A 176 3.99 16.11 7.75
C PHE A 176 5.19 16.11 8.69
N GLN A 177 5.17 16.91 9.76
CA GLN A 177 6.20 16.86 10.80
C GLN A 177 6.23 15.51 11.51
N ASP A 178 5.06 14.98 11.88
CA ASP A 178 4.94 13.65 12.49
C ASP A 178 5.49 12.54 11.60
N ALA A 179 5.20 12.61 10.29
CA ALA A 179 5.73 11.66 9.30
C ALA A 179 7.26 11.78 9.18
N TRP A 180 7.78 13.01 9.17
CA TRP A 180 9.21 13.27 9.15
C TRP A 180 9.91 12.75 10.41
N ASP A 181 9.31 12.95 11.57
CA ASP A 181 9.84 12.45 12.85
C ASP A 181 9.87 10.91 12.88
N LEU A 182 8.83 10.24 12.34
CA LEU A 182 8.82 8.80 12.18
C LEU A 182 9.95 8.34 11.24
N LEU A 183 10.09 8.97 10.09
CA LEU A 183 11.08 8.61 9.07
C LEU A 183 12.52 8.74 9.59
N ASN A 184 12.77 9.70 10.48
CA ASN A 184 14.09 10.03 11.03
C ASN A 184 14.31 9.50 12.47
N ASP A 185 13.60 8.46 12.87
CA ASP A 185 13.74 7.77 14.18
C ASP A 185 13.57 8.68 15.42
N ARG A 186 12.83 9.81 15.28
CA ARG A 186 12.55 10.74 16.38
C ARG A 186 11.24 10.42 17.10
N LYS A 187 10.41 9.57 16.51
CA LYS A 187 9.14 9.13 17.08
C LYS A 187 8.98 7.61 16.93
N GLU A 188 8.52 6.95 17.97
CA GLU A 188 8.28 5.51 17.91
C GLU A 188 6.99 5.17 17.18
N VAL A 189 6.99 4.07 16.43
CA VAL A 189 5.84 3.55 15.69
C VAL A 189 4.65 3.20 16.60
N THR A 190 4.89 2.90 17.88
CA THR A 190 3.85 2.56 18.87
C THR A 190 2.85 3.69 19.12
N ASN A 191 3.20 4.93 18.77
CA ASN A 191 2.37 6.13 18.94
C ASN A 191 1.60 6.54 17.67
N VAL A 192 1.52 5.66 16.67
CA VAL A 192 0.78 5.89 15.43
C VAL A 192 -0.66 5.41 15.60
N ASP A 193 -1.62 6.09 14.95
CA ASP A 193 -3.02 5.68 14.94
C ASP A 193 -3.19 4.23 14.49
N LYS A 194 -4.14 3.51 15.09
CA LYS A 194 -4.38 2.08 14.81
C LYS A 194 -4.54 1.74 13.32
N LEU A 195 -5.02 2.69 12.52
CA LEU A 195 -5.21 2.54 11.07
C LEU A 195 -3.93 2.77 10.25
N ALA A 196 -2.87 3.30 10.87
CA ALA A 196 -1.58 3.57 10.23
C ALA A 196 -0.47 2.62 10.71
N LEU A 197 -0.83 1.59 11.50
CA LEU A 197 0.15 0.62 12.00
C LEU A 197 0.77 -0.17 10.84
N PRO A 198 2.09 -0.29 10.79
CA PRO A 198 2.76 -1.07 9.76
C PRO A 198 2.44 -2.56 9.88
N PRO A 199 2.54 -3.33 8.77
CA PRO A 199 2.44 -4.78 8.82
C PRO A 199 3.35 -5.39 9.89
N GLN A 200 2.81 -6.29 10.71
CA GLN A 200 3.55 -6.86 11.85
C GLN A 200 4.80 -7.62 11.43
N SER A 201 4.77 -8.21 10.26
CA SER A 201 5.86 -9.04 9.71
C SER A 201 7.06 -8.24 9.20
N LEU A 202 6.96 -6.92 9.03
CA LEU A 202 8.08 -6.11 8.59
C LEU A 202 9.18 -6.01 9.65
N PRO A 203 10.46 -5.94 9.25
CA PRO A 203 11.57 -5.56 10.13
C PRO A 203 11.37 -4.17 10.75
N ALA A 204 12.07 -3.87 11.84
CA ALA A 204 11.88 -2.62 12.59
C ALA A 204 12.12 -1.36 11.74
N LYS A 205 13.20 -1.33 10.93
CA LYS A 205 13.51 -0.21 10.04
C LYS A 205 12.39 0.02 9.01
N ASP A 206 11.89 -1.07 8.42
CA ASP A 206 10.86 -1.00 7.39
C ASP A 206 9.49 -0.66 7.97
N LYS A 207 9.21 -1.05 9.22
CA LYS A 207 8.05 -0.57 9.97
C LYS A 207 8.06 0.94 10.14
N GLN A 208 9.22 1.52 10.43
CA GLN A 208 9.38 2.95 10.62
C GLN A 208 9.07 3.71 9.32
N MET A 209 9.69 3.29 8.21
CA MET A 209 9.47 3.86 6.90
C MET A 209 8.01 3.72 6.44
N PHE A 210 7.42 2.53 6.60
CA PHE A 210 6.02 2.29 6.27
C PHE A 210 5.08 3.19 7.09
N ALA A 211 5.33 3.34 8.39
CA ALA A 211 4.54 4.19 9.27
C ALA A 211 4.62 5.66 8.87
N ALA A 212 5.82 6.15 8.50
CA ALA A 212 6.01 7.51 7.96
C ALA A 212 5.22 7.73 6.67
N ALA A 213 5.31 6.78 5.73
CA ALA A 213 4.57 6.82 4.47
C ALA A 213 3.05 6.78 4.69
N SER A 214 2.56 5.91 5.57
CA SER A 214 1.14 5.83 5.93
C SER A 214 0.63 7.11 6.60
N LYS A 215 1.44 7.71 7.48
CA LYS A 215 1.11 8.99 8.15
C LYS A 215 1.05 10.15 7.16
N ALA A 216 1.94 10.17 6.17
CA ALA A 216 1.98 11.20 5.14
C ALA A 216 0.93 11.04 4.03
N ASP A 217 0.23 9.92 3.95
CA ASP A 217 -0.80 9.67 2.92
C ASP A 217 -2.09 10.42 3.26
N VAL A 218 -2.06 11.71 2.98
CA VAL A 218 -3.14 12.67 3.23
C VAL A 218 -4.09 12.84 2.04
N PHE A 219 -3.92 12.03 0.99
CA PHE A 219 -4.69 12.13 -0.24
C PHE A 219 -6.01 11.38 -0.12
N GLY A 220 -7.12 12.11 -0.15
CA GLY A 220 -8.45 11.55 0.06
C GLY A 220 -9.55 12.43 -0.52
N ALA A 221 -10.74 12.22 -0.01
CA ALA A 221 -11.93 13.01 -0.31
C ALA A 221 -12.05 14.24 0.62
N MET A 222 -13.25 14.53 1.07
CA MET A 222 -13.57 15.69 1.92
C MET A 222 -12.70 15.74 3.19
N GLY A 223 -12.10 16.90 3.44
CA GLY A 223 -11.22 17.16 4.58
C GLY A 223 -9.78 16.68 4.38
N SER A 224 -9.42 16.18 3.19
CA SER A 224 -8.06 15.77 2.85
C SER A 224 -7.21 16.94 2.31
N TRP A 225 -5.93 16.65 2.01
CA TRP A 225 -5.02 17.58 1.35
C TRP A 225 -5.50 18.00 -0.06
N ASN A 226 -6.37 17.21 -0.70
CA ASN A 226 -6.96 17.52 -2.00
C ASN A 226 -8.24 18.40 -1.93
N ASP A 227 -8.72 18.78 -0.75
CA ASP A 227 -10.00 19.47 -0.57
C ASP A 227 -9.82 21.00 -0.39
N GLY A 228 -9.44 21.44 0.81
CA GLY A 228 -9.25 22.85 1.10
C GLY A 228 -7.93 23.48 0.60
N PRO A 229 -6.79 22.82 0.73
CA PRO A 229 -5.50 23.36 0.34
C PRO A 229 -5.37 23.87 -1.11
N PRO A 230 -5.94 23.21 -2.16
CA PRO A 230 -5.87 23.74 -3.53
C PRO A 230 -6.51 25.12 -3.69
N TYR A 231 -7.65 25.35 -3.01
CA TYR A 231 -8.32 26.64 -3.04
C TYR A 231 -7.43 27.73 -2.43
N MET A 232 -6.85 27.47 -1.28
CA MET A 232 -5.94 28.43 -0.62
C MET A 232 -4.65 28.65 -1.41
N ALA A 233 -4.15 27.62 -2.10
CA ALA A 233 -3.00 27.76 -3.00
C ALA A 233 -3.34 28.74 -4.15
N HIS A 234 -4.54 28.59 -4.74
CA HIS A 234 -5.03 29.50 -5.78
C HIS A 234 -5.14 30.95 -5.29
N GLU A 235 -5.79 31.18 -4.14
CA GLU A 235 -5.91 32.52 -3.55
C GLU A 235 -4.57 33.20 -3.26
N LYS A 236 -3.50 32.40 -3.05
CA LYS A 236 -2.15 32.89 -2.75
C LYS A 236 -1.20 32.85 -3.94
N GLY A 237 -1.65 32.41 -5.11
CA GLY A 237 -0.81 32.26 -6.31
C GLY A 237 0.26 31.18 -6.20
N LEU A 238 0.02 30.13 -5.41
CA LEU A 238 0.93 29.01 -5.12
C LEU A 238 0.48 27.71 -5.79
N ASP A 239 -0.39 27.75 -6.82
CA ASP A 239 -0.94 26.58 -7.50
C ASP A 239 0.14 25.63 -8.00
N ALA A 240 1.16 26.17 -8.68
CA ALA A 240 2.24 25.37 -9.25
C ALA A 240 3.07 24.67 -8.18
N GLU A 241 3.36 25.34 -7.07
CA GLU A 241 4.12 24.77 -5.95
C GLU A 241 3.29 23.68 -5.24
N TYR A 242 1.99 23.94 -5.02
CA TYR A 242 1.06 22.97 -4.45
C TYR A 242 1.00 21.69 -5.30
N ASP A 243 0.83 21.83 -6.61
CA ASP A 243 0.72 20.69 -7.52
C ASP A 243 2.02 19.90 -7.59
N GLN A 244 3.16 20.56 -7.68
CA GLN A 244 4.47 19.92 -7.71
C GLN A 244 4.74 19.15 -6.41
N LEU A 245 4.70 19.82 -5.26
CA LEU A 245 5.01 19.19 -3.97
C LEU A 245 4.04 18.08 -3.61
N SER A 246 2.76 18.21 -3.96
CA SER A 246 1.77 17.15 -3.75
C SER A 246 2.04 15.92 -4.63
N ALA A 247 2.49 16.11 -5.88
CA ALA A 247 2.87 15.00 -6.74
C ALA A 247 4.15 14.32 -6.26
N GLU A 248 5.15 15.09 -5.84
CA GLU A 248 6.39 14.58 -5.26
C GLU A 248 6.14 13.81 -3.97
N LEU A 249 5.27 14.33 -3.08
CA LEU A 249 4.88 13.63 -1.85
C LEU A 249 4.24 12.27 -2.16
N LEU A 250 3.23 12.23 -3.03
CA LEU A 250 2.57 10.98 -3.39
C LEU A 250 3.54 9.96 -3.97
N LYS A 251 4.44 10.41 -4.86
CA LYS A 251 5.49 9.56 -5.44
C LYS A 251 6.39 8.97 -4.35
N ASN A 252 6.88 9.81 -3.42
CA ASN A 252 7.78 9.35 -2.35
C ASN A 252 7.08 8.43 -1.36
N ILE A 253 5.81 8.67 -1.03
CA ILE A 253 5.00 7.73 -0.24
C ILE A 253 4.98 6.35 -0.91
N ARG A 254 4.69 6.30 -2.21
CA ARG A 254 4.62 5.04 -2.96
C ARG A 254 5.96 4.32 -3.04
N LEU A 255 7.06 5.05 -3.29
CA LEU A 255 8.41 4.50 -3.30
C LEU A 255 8.80 3.95 -1.92
N ALA A 256 8.52 4.67 -0.84
CA ALA A 256 8.78 4.24 0.52
C ALA A 256 8.03 2.94 0.87
N VAL A 257 6.75 2.83 0.50
CA VAL A 257 5.97 1.60 0.72
C VAL A 257 6.51 0.45 -0.12
N LEU A 258 6.85 0.68 -1.40
CA LEU A 258 7.43 -0.34 -2.27
C LEU A 258 8.74 -0.86 -1.70
N TYR A 259 9.63 0.01 -1.24
CA TYR A 259 10.88 -0.38 -0.61
C TYR A 259 10.62 -1.16 0.70
N ALA A 260 9.87 -0.57 1.62
CA ALA A 260 9.63 -1.17 2.95
C ALA A 260 8.97 -2.55 2.91
N VAL A 261 8.12 -2.83 1.91
CA VAL A 261 7.43 -4.12 1.79
C VAL A 261 8.26 -5.15 1.02
N ASN A 262 9.14 -4.70 0.14
CA ASN A 262 9.81 -5.60 -0.81
C ASN A 262 11.29 -5.86 -0.52
N GLU A 263 12.04 -4.94 0.15
CA GLU A 263 13.51 -4.99 0.20
C GLU A 263 14.06 -5.37 1.59
N TRP A 264 13.70 -6.55 2.06
CA TRP A 264 14.20 -7.17 3.30
C TRP A 264 14.12 -8.69 3.23
#